data_29dda44949d715138b125706928abe34
#
_entry.id   29dda44949d715138b125706928abe34
#
_cell.length_a   1.000
_cell.length_b   1.000
_cell.length_c   1.000
_cell.angle_alpha   90.00
_cell.angle_beta   90.00
_cell.angle_gamma   90.00
#
_symmetry.space_group_name_H-M   'P 1'
#
loop_
_entity.id
_entity.type
_entity.pdbx_description
1 polymer ?
#
loop_
_entity_poly.entity_id
_entity_poly.type
_entity_poly.pdbx_seq_one_letter_code
_entity_poly.pdbx_strand_id
1 'polypeptide(L)'
;MGSKVRVLHIIPGFGGGISSHVRNIINGINKDEVTIDVAGFTPYPDEFTEEVNNKGGKTFTLYNVRIHNLGKCVKQFREIVINGNYDAIHMHLADIQAVYFSILASTCGVKRKIVHAHIADQQGSEKALFKIRKKINQILTVSSATDLASCSKLSSEFRFGKKYVDENRVMHIPNSINATNYFEKISEDKIAKYREEFKIKEGQLIIGHIGFFGYQKNHPFMFKIAKRLKERGVDFVWLFIGTGYNFDEYVHLAETMGLRDCVRFLGRRNDVCALYKVMNVSVLASFFEGLPTVTIETQAAGTATVISDSISDETDMGLNMIKRVSLNDDVDTWSDAILEMSKIKVPEAEERKSNIEKRAFTTLTAAKLYTKFLKKEIMTYNLGTEIE
;
A
#
# COMPACT_ATOMS: atom_id res chain seq x y z
N MET A 1 -18.22 -28.09 10.61
CA MET A 1 -17.32 -27.38 9.67
C MET A 1 -18.15 -26.29 8.98
N GLY A 2 -17.76 -25.01 9.10
CA GLY A 2 -18.44 -23.93 8.39
C GLY A 2 -18.31 -24.11 6.88
N SER A 3 -19.31 -23.67 6.10
CA SER A 3 -19.26 -23.73 4.63
C SER A 3 -18.09 -22.89 4.12
N LYS A 4 -17.37 -23.41 3.13
CA LYS A 4 -16.28 -22.71 2.45
C LYS A 4 -16.84 -21.47 1.73
N VAL A 5 -16.23 -20.30 1.96
CA VAL A 5 -16.67 -19.02 1.36
C VAL A 5 -15.99 -18.81 0.01
N ARG A 6 -16.74 -18.42 -1.01
CA ARG A 6 -16.19 -18.06 -2.32
C ARG A 6 -16.39 -16.59 -2.64
N VAL A 7 -15.32 -15.89 -2.98
CA VAL A 7 -15.32 -14.43 -3.20
C VAL A 7 -14.70 -14.10 -4.55
N LEU A 8 -15.31 -13.16 -5.28
CA LEU A 8 -14.73 -12.55 -6.46
C LEU A 8 -14.14 -11.17 -6.10
N HIS A 9 -12.83 -11.01 -6.19
CA HIS A 9 -12.19 -9.70 -6.12
C HIS A 9 -12.20 -9.02 -7.49
N ILE A 10 -12.55 -7.73 -7.52
CA ILE A 10 -12.48 -6.92 -8.75
C ILE A 10 -11.46 -5.83 -8.53
N ILE A 11 -10.37 -5.85 -9.31
CA ILE A 11 -9.26 -4.90 -9.22
C ILE A 11 -9.10 -4.12 -10.53
N PRO A 12 -8.52 -2.89 -10.50
CA PRO A 12 -8.31 -2.09 -11.73
C PRO A 12 -7.39 -2.79 -12.74
N GLY A 13 -6.41 -3.54 -12.25
CA GLY A 13 -5.40 -4.24 -13.03
C GLY A 13 -4.28 -4.73 -12.12
N PHE A 14 -3.26 -5.36 -12.71
CA PHE A 14 -2.09 -5.84 -11.98
C PHE A 14 -0.98 -4.80 -12.01
N GLY A 15 -0.31 -4.62 -10.86
CA GLY A 15 0.72 -3.63 -10.59
C GLY A 15 0.26 -2.59 -9.55
N GLY A 16 1.16 -2.20 -8.66
CA GLY A 16 0.88 -1.24 -7.58
C GLY A 16 0.25 -1.84 -6.31
N GLY A 17 -0.13 -0.96 -5.38
CA GLY A 17 -0.51 -1.33 -4.02
C GLY A 17 -1.76 -2.21 -3.91
N ILE A 18 -2.77 -1.99 -4.77
CA ILE A 18 -4.03 -2.77 -4.73
C ILE A 18 -3.76 -4.24 -5.09
N SER A 19 -3.03 -4.49 -6.18
CA SER A 19 -2.71 -5.86 -6.58
C SER A 19 -1.80 -6.56 -5.57
N SER A 20 -0.86 -5.84 -4.96
CA SER A 20 -0.02 -6.37 -3.88
C SER A 20 -0.84 -6.74 -2.64
N HIS A 21 -1.80 -5.90 -2.25
CA HIS A 21 -2.73 -6.19 -1.16
C HIS A 21 -3.53 -7.48 -1.43
N VAL A 22 -4.16 -7.59 -2.60
CA VAL A 22 -4.95 -8.78 -2.98
C VAL A 22 -4.07 -10.03 -3.06
N ARG A 23 -2.86 -9.94 -3.64
CA ARG A 23 -1.87 -11.02 -3.70
C ARG A 23 -1.50 -11.51 -2.29
N ASN A 24 -1.24 -10.59 -1.36
CA ASN A 24 -0.91 -10.94 0.02
C ASN A 24 -2.07 -11.64 0.72
N ILE A 25 -3.31 -11.16 0.56
CA ILE A 25 -4.49 -11.85 1.11
C ILE A 25 -4.59 -13.27 0.54
N ILE A 26 -4.50 -13.46 -0.78
CA ILE A 26 -4.57 -14.77 -1.45
C ILE A 26 -3.49 -15.72 -0.92
N ASN A 27 -2.26 -15.25 -0.80
CA ASN A 27 -1.15 -16.07 -0.32
C ASN A 27 -1.31 -16.50 1.15
N GLY A 28 -1.97 -15.67 1.97
CA GLY A 28 -2.19 -15.94 3.39
C GLY A 28 -3.42 -16.76 3.73
N ILE A 29 -4.43 -16.86 2.83
CA ILE A 29 -5.67 -17.59 3.14
C ILE A 29 -5.48 -19.09 3.22
N ASN A 30 -6.31 -19.72 4.06
CA ASN A 30 -6.51 -21.17 4.04
C ASN A 30 -7.51 -21.52 2.92
N LYS A 31 -7.04 -22.24 1.89
CA LYS A 31 -7.86 -22.62 0.72
C LYS A 31 -9.05 -23.52 1.05
N ASP A 32 -9.05 -24.17 2.20
CA ASP A 32 -10.15 -25.02 2.64
C ASP A 32 -11.30 -24.19 3.25
N GLU A 33 -11.01 -22.97 3.67
CA GLU A 33 -11.99 -22.03 4.27
C GLU A 33 -12.49 -20.97 3.29
N VAL A 34 -11.60 -20.46 2.44
CA VAL A 34 -11.89 -19.36 1.50
C VAL A 34 -11.28 -19.66 0.14
N THR A 35 -12.04 -19.42 -0.91
CA THR A 35 -11.54 -19.37 -2.30
C THR A 35 -11.72 -17.96 -2.84
N ILE A 36 -10.66 -17.40 -3.42
CA ILE A 36 -10.67 -16.06 -4.02
C ILE A 36 -10.42 -16.20 -5.53
N ASP A 37 -11.38 -15.74 -6.30
CA ASP A 37 -11.20 -15.48 -7.73
C ASP A 37 -10.89 -14.00 -7.93
N VAL A 38 -10.14 -13.65 -8.99
CA VAL A 38 -9.75 -12.27 -9.28
C VAL A 38 -10.14 -11.87 -10.69
N ALA A 39 -10.86 -10.77 -10.84
CA ALA A 39 -11.21 -10.17 -12.12
C ALA A 39 -10.56 -8.76 -12.22
N GLY A 40 -10.05 -8.41 -13.41
CA GLY A 40 -9.47 -7.09 -13.67
C GLY A 40 -9.52 -6.71 -15.15
N PHE A 41 -9.09 -5.51 -15.48
CA PHE A 41 -9.21 -4.95 -16.84
C PHE A 41 -7.92 -5.06 -17.66
N THR A 42 -6.89 -5.71 -17.13
CA THR A 42 -5.61 -6.00 -17.81
C THR A 42 -5.24 -7.46 -17.57
N PRO A 43 -4.51 -8.09 -18.48
CA PRO A 43 -3.96 -9.43 -18.27
C PRO A 43 -3.10 -9.50 -17.01
N TYR A 44 -3.05 -10.66 -16.40
CA TYR A 44 -2.23 -10.94 -15.23
C TYR A 44 -0.93 -11.63 -15.64
N PRO A 45 0.19 -11.41 -14.91
CA PRO A 45 1.38 -12.25 -15.04
C PRO A 45 1.07 -13.71 -14.73
N ASP A 46 1.76 -14.64 -15.41
CA ASP A 46 1.58 -16.07 -15.21
C ASP A 46 1.82 -16.48 -13.76
N GLU A 47 2.88 -15.94 -13.13
CA GLU A 47 3.18 -16.16 -11.71
C GLU A 47 1.99 -15.86 -10.79
N PHE A 48 1.31 -14.72 -11.00
CA PHE A 48 0.15 -14.38 -10.17
C PHE A 48 -1.04 -15.29 -10.45
N THR A 49 -1.25 -15.67 -11.71
CA THR A 49 -2.31 -16.62 -12.09
C THR A 49 -2.07 -17.99 -11.45
N GLU A 50 -0.82 -18.46 -11.43
CA GLU A 50 -0.44 -19.71 -10.74
C GLU A 50 -0.67 -19.63 -9.22
N GLU A 51 -0.31 -18.51 -8.57
CA GLU A 51 -0.58 -18.31 -7.13
C GLU A 51 -2.07 -18.41 -6.82
N VAL A 52 -2.94 -17.76 -7.62
CA VAL A 52 -4.40 -17.83 -7.47
C VAL A 52 -4.90 -19.27 -7.66
N ASN A 53 -4.42 -19.97 -8.70
CA ASN A 53 -4.81 -21.34 -9.01
C ASN A 53 -4.39 -22.32 -7.90
N ASN A 54 -3.19 -22.16 -7.32
CA ASN A 54 -2.68 -22.97 -6.21
C ASN A 54 -3.54 -22.84 -4.93
N LYS A 55 -4.27 -21.73 -4.80
CA LYS A 55 -5.26 -21.47 -3.74
C LYS A 55 -6.68 -21.88 -4.15
N GLY A 56 -6.86 -22.51 -5.32
CA GLY A 56 -8.13 -23.01 -5.82
C GLY A 56 -9.02 -21.95 -6.48
N GLY A 57 -8.48 -20.75 -6.72
CA GLY A 57 -9.15 -19.67 -7.41
C GLY A 57 -8.87 -19.62 -8.92
N LYS A 58 -9.42 -18.60 -9.58
CA LYS A 58 -9.23 -18.32 -11.02
C LYS A 58 -9.00 -16.83 -11.25
N THR A 59 -8.32 -16.49 -12.33
CA THR A 59 -8.18 -15.10 -12.82
C THR A 59 -9.03 -14.87 -14.06
N PHE A 60 -9.59 -13.67 -14.18
CA PHE A 60 -10.43 -13.27 -15.33
C PHE A 60 -10.04 -11.89 -15.82
N THR A 61 -9.84 -11.73 -17.13
CA THR A 61 -9.64 -10.41 -17.75
C THR A 61 -10.97 -9.92 -18.31
N LEU A 62 -11.51 -8.85 -17.73
CA LEU A 62 -12.76 -8.22 -18.15
C LEU A 62 -12.52 -7.23 -19.30
N TYR A 63 -13.51 -7.08 -20.18
CA TYR A 63 -13.56 -5.92 -21.06
C TYR A 63 -13.64 -4.64 -20.23
N ASN A 64 -12.96 -3.58 -20.68
CA ASN A 64 -13.02 -2.29 -19.99
C ASN A 64 -14.42 -1.66 -20.09
N VAL A 65 -14.78 -0.84 -19.11
CA VAL A 65 -16.08 -0.16 -19.00
C VAL A 65 -16.23 1.06 -19.94
N ARG A 66 -15.53 1.09 -21.08
CA ARG A 66 -15.75 2.10 -22.12
C ARG A 66 -17.03 1.83 -22.87
N ILE A 67 -17.71 2.88 -23.37
CA ILE A 67 -19.04 2.81 -24.01
C ILE A 67 -19.13 1.70 -25.05
N HIS A 68 -18.14 1.56 -25.92
CA HIS A 68 -18.15 0.57 -27.00
C HIS A 68 -17.97 -0.89 -26.51
N ASN A 69 -17.49 -1.10 -25.28
CA ASN A 69 -17.28 -2.42 -24.69
C ASN A 69 -18.26 -2.73 -23.57
N LEU A 70 -19.10 -1.78 -23.18
CA LEU A 70 -19.93 -1.90 -21.99
C LEU A 70 -20.82 -3.15 -22.01
N GLY A 71 -21.50 -3.42 -23.13
CA GLY A 71 -22.35 -4.61 -23.28
C GLY A 71 -21.56 -5.93 -23.16
N LYS A 72 -20.33 -5.98 -23.72
CA LYS A 72 -19.44 -7.13 -23.60
C LYS A 72 -18.98 -7.33 -22.15
N CYS A 73 -18.61 -6.25 -21.46
CA CYS A 73 -18.23 -6.27 -20.06
C CYS A 73 -19.36 -6.79 -19.17
N VAL A 74 -20.59 -6.29 -19.35
CA VAL A 74 -21.79 -6.74 -18.62
C VAL A 74 -22.03 -8.22 -18.83
N LYS A 75 -22.04 -8.69 -20.08
CA LYS A 75 -22.25 -10.09 -20.41
C LYS A 75 -21.21 -10.99 -19.75
N GLN A 76 -19.93 -10.67 -19.93
CA GLN A 76 -18.82 -11.43 -19.37
C GLN A 76 -18.86 -11.46 -17.83
N PHE A 77 -19.10 -10.31 -17.19
CA PHE A 77 -19.21 -10.24 -15.73
C PHE A 77 -20.35 -11.11 -15.21
N ARG A 78 -21.54 -11.04 -15.84
CA ARG A 78 -22.70 -11.86 -15.45
C ARG A 78 -22.39 -13.36 -15.59
N GLU A 79 -21.78 -13.78 -16.69
CA GLU A 79 -21.35 -15.18 -16.89
C GLU A 79 -20.41 -15.64 -15.78
N ILE A 80 -19.40 -14.83 -15.43
CA ILE A 80 -18.46 -15.13 -14.34
C ILE A 80 -19.19 -15.26 -13.01
N VAL A 81 -20.06 -14.31 -12.69
CA VAL A 81 -20.74 -14.26 -11.39
C VAL A 81 -21.72 -15.43 -11.24
N ILE A 82 -22.53 -15.70 -12.27
CA ILE A 82 -23.55 -16.79 -12.24
C ILE A 82 -22.84 -18.15 -12.16
N ASN A 83 -21.82 -18.38 -12.99
CA ASN A 83 -21.09 -19.67 -13.00
C ASN A 83 -20.21 -19.85 -11.76
N GLY A 84 -19.77 -18.76 -11.14
CA GLY A 84 -18.89 -18.78 -9.97
C GLY A 84 -19.63 -19.05 -8.66
N ASN A 85 -20.95 -18.78 -8.59
CA ASN A 85 -21.77 -18.91 -7.38
C ASN A 85 -21.11 -18.29 -6.14
N TYR A 86 -20.80 -16.98 -6.24
CA TYR A 86 -20.06 -16.26 -5.20
C TYR A 86 -20.93 -15.86 -4.01
N ASP A 87 -20.42 -16.08 -2.80
CA ASP A 87 -21.01 -15.58 -1.55
C ASP A 87 -20.85 -14.06 -1.42
N ALA A 88 -19.75 -13.52 -1.95
CA ALA A 88 -19.46 -12.09 -1.93
C ALA A 88 -18.70 -11.63 -3.18
N ILE A 89 -18.88 -10.35 -3.53
CA ILE A 89 -18.01 -9.63 -4.47
C ILE A 89 -17.32 -8.52 -3.72
N HIS A 90 -15.99 -8.46 -3.83
CA HIS A 90 -15.12 -7.50 -3.17
C HIS A 90 -14.48 -6.57 -4.22
N MET A 91 -14.88 -5.31 -4.21
CA MET A 91 -14.53 -4.33 -5.23
C MET A 91 -13.44 -3.38 -4.74
N HIS A 92 -12.29 -3.39 -5.40
CA HIS A 92 -11.16 -2.48 -5.20
C HIS A 92 -11.13 -1.39 -6.28
N LEU A 93 -12.29 -0.97 -6.73
CA LEU A 93 -12.46 -0.01 -7.81
C LEU A 93 -12.74 1.40 -7.27
N ALA A 94 -12.33 2.41 -8.04
CA ALA A 94 -12.57 3.79 -7.70
C ALA A 94 -13.99 4.24 -8.12
N ASP A 95 -14.52 5.21 -7.42
CA ASP A 95 -15.69 6.02 -7.76
C ASP A 95 -16.90 5.23 -8.30
N ILE A 96 -17.45 5.72 -9.40
CA ILE A 96 -18.66 5.18 -10.03
C ILE A 96 -18.49 3.75 -10.53
N GLN A 97 -17.26 3.27 -10.76
CA GLN A 97 -17.03 1.90 -11.19
C GLN A 97 -17.45 0.90 -10.09
N ALA A 98 -17.11 1.17 -8.82
CA ALA A 98 -17.52 0.31 -7.71
C ALA A 98 -19.06 0.29 -7.57
N VAL A 99 -19.72 1.43 -7.72
CA VAL A 99 -21.19 1.53 -7.71
C VAL A 99 -21.80 0.70 -8.84
N TYR A 100 -21.24 0.84 -10.06
CA TYR A 100 -21.69 0.11 -11.23
C TYR A 100 -21.64 -1.41 -11.04
N PHE A 101 -20.47 -1.95 -10.62
CA PHE A 101 -20.32 -3.39 -10.38
C PHE A 101 -21.12 -3.87 -9.17
N SER A 102 -21.35 -3.02 -8.16
CA SER A 102 -22.20 -3.33 -7.02
C SER A 102 -23.67 -3.55 -7.46
N ILE A 103 -24.20 -2.65 -8.30
CA ILE A 103 -25.54 -2.77 -8.86
C ILE A 103 -25.64 -4.01 -9.75
N LEU A 104 -24.65 -4.21 -10.62
CA LEU A 104 -24.62 -5.34 -11.54
C LEU A 104 -24.56 -6.69 -10.78
N ALA A 105 -23.78 -6.77 -9.71
CA ALA A 105 -23.74 -7.94 -8.83
C ALA A 105 -25.11 -8.23 -8.19
N SER A 106 -25.85 -7.18 -7.80
CA SER A 106 -27.22 -7.33 -7.26
C SER A 106 -28.16 -7.95 -8.28
N THR A 107 -28.06 -7.57 -9.57
CA THR A 107 -28.87 -8.18 -10.66
C THR A 107 -28.52 -9.64 -10.92
N CYS A 108 -27.35 -10.10 -10.47
CA CYS A 108 -26.93 -11.50 -10.52
C CYS A 108 -27.27 -12.30 -9.24
N GLY A 109 -27.97 -11.70 -8.29
CA GLY A 109 -28.38 -12.36 -7.04
C GLY A 109 -27.32 -12.38 -5.94
N VAL A 110 -26.17 -11.70 -6.11
CA VAL A 110 -25.13 -11.65 -5.07
C VAL A 110 -25.60 -10.78 -3.91
N LYS A 111 -25.67 -11.37 -2.73
CA LYS A 111 -26.19 -10.70 -1.54
C LYS A 111 -25.14 -9.80 -0.89
N ARG A 112 -23.86 -10.19 -0.86
CA ARG A 112 -22.79 -9.47 -0.19
C ARG A 112 -21.89 -8.73 -1.17
N LYS A 113 -21.84 -7.41 -1.06
CA LYS A 113 -21.12 -6.50 -1.93
C LYS A 113 -20.22 -5.63 -1.05
N ILE A 114 -18.92 -5.89 -1.10
CA ILE A 114 -17.91 -5.22 -0.30
C ILE A 114 -17.22 -4.18 -1.19
N VAL A 115 -17.20 -2.91 -0.79
CA VAL A 115 -16.42 -1.87 -1.45
C VAL A 115 -15.23 -1.51 -0.59
N HIS A 116 -14.01 -1.59 -1.15
CA HIS A 116 -12.75 -1.36 -0.46
C HIS A 116 -12.09 -0.05 -0.90
N ALA A 117 -11.83 0.83 0.05
CA ALA A 117 -11.13 2.09 -0.18
C ALA A 117 -9.61 1.93 -0.01
N HIS A 118 -8.84 2.42 -1.01
CA HIS A 118 -7.37 2.34 -1.02
C HIS A 118 -6.68 3.70 -1.12
N ILE A 119 -7.41 4.78 -1.41
CA ILE A 119 -6.88 6.12 -1.67
C ILE A 119 -7.47 7.10 -0.68
N ALA A 120 -6.63 7.94 -0.06
CA ALA A 120 -7.03 8.93 0.94
C ALA A 120 -7.33 10.29 0.32
N ASP A 121 -6.67 10.68 -0.79
CA ASP A 121 -6.86 11.99 -1.42
C ASP A 121 -6.62 11.92 -2.94
N GLN A 122 -7.08 12.96 -3.64
CA GLN A 122 -6.86 13.15 -5.07
C GLN A 122 -6.51 14.61 -5.36
N GLN A 123 -5.65 14.82 -6.33
CA GLN A 123 -5.27 16.16 -6.79
C GLN A 123 -6.51 16.97 -7.20
N GLY A 124 -6.65 18.19 -6.68
CA GLY A 124 -7.80 19.08 -6.97
C GLY A 124 -8.96 18.99 -5.99
N SER A 125 -8.77 18.37 -4.81
CA SER A 125 -9.79 18.21 -3.74
C SER A 125 -10.41 19.52 -3.24
N GLU A 126 -9.75 20.67 -3.43
CA GLU A 126 -10.22 21.98 -2.97
C GLU A 126 -11.31 22.61 -3.86
N LYS A 127 -11.46 22.20 -5.12
CA LYS A 127 -12.46 22.77 -6.05
C LYS A 127 -13.89 22.38 -5.62
N ALA A 128 -14.82 23.34 -5.64
CA ALA A 128 -16.21 23.15 -5.24
C ALA A 128 -16.89 21.98 -6.00
N LEU A 129 -16.68 21.89 -7.30
CA LEU A 129 -17.22 20.82 -8.13
C LEU A 129 -16.69 19.44 -7.70
N PHE A 130 -15.42 19.35 -7.31
CA PHE A 130 -14.84 18.13 -6.78
C PHE A 130 -15.51 17.71 -5.47
N LYS A 131 -15.74 18.65 -4.55
CA LYS A 131 -16.43 18.40 -3.27
C LYS A 131 -17.85 17.87 -3.48
N ILE A 132 -18.61 18.47 -4.42
CA ILE A 132 -19.96 17.99 -4.78
C ILE A 132 -19.90 16.58 -5.36
N ARG A 133 -19.05 16.33 -6.36
CA ARG A 133 -18.86 15.02 -6.97
C ARG A 133 -18.45 13.96 -5.94
N LYS A 134 -17.52 14.29 -5.06
CA LYS A 134 -17.09 13.42 -3.94
C LYS A 134 -18.28 13.04 -3.07
N LYS A 135 -19.12 14.01 -2.67
CA LYS A 135 -20.29 13.75 -1.84
C LYS A 135 -21.30 12.82 -2.52
N ILE A 136 -21.58 13.05 -3.80
CA ILE A 136 -22.46 12.18 -4.59
C ILE A 136 -21.88 10.76 -4.65
N ASN A 137 -20.59 10.61 -4.95
CA ASN A 137 -19.93 9.30 -5.00
C ASN A 137 -19.95 8.58 -3.64
N GLN A 138 -19.80 9.29 -2.53
CA GLN A 138 -19.93 8.73 -1.18
C GLN A 138 -21.33 8.14 -0.98
N ILE A 139 -22.38 8.92 -1.27
CA ILE A 139 -23.78 8.48 -1.11
C ILE A 139 -24.05 7.24 -1.97
N LEU A 140 -23.71 7.29 -3.26
CA LEU A 140 -23.93 6.18 -4.18
C LEU A 140 -23.14 4.93 -3.77
N THR A 141 -21.90 5.08 -3.33
CA THR A 141 -21.07 3.96 -2.88
C THR A 141 -21.69 3.26 -1.67
N VAL A 142 -22.05 4.03 -0.65
CA VAL A 142 -22.58 3.48 0.60
C VAL A 142 -23.97 2.85 0.38
N SER A 143 -24.83 3.44 -0.48
CA SER A 143 -26.17 2.89 -0.77
C SER A 143 -26.13 1.63 -1.64
N SER A 144 -25.09 1.43 -2.45
CA SER A 144 -24.94 0.26 -3.32
C SER A 144 -24.20 -0.92 -2.67
N ALA A 145 -23.38 -0.66 -1.65
CA ALA A 145 -22.62 -1.68 -0.92
C ALA A 145 -23.42 -2.27 0.24
N THR A 146 -23.11 -3.50 0.63
CA THR A 146 -23.59 -4.10 1.89
C THR A 146 -22.57 -3.95 3.01
N ASP A 147 -21.27 -3.97 2.65
CA ASP A 147 -20.16 -3.86 3.58
C ASP A 147 -19.15 -2.83 3.03
N LEU A 148 -18.57 -2.07 3.94
CA LEU A 148 -17.53 -1.09 3.64
C LEU A 148 -16.20 -1.60 4.20
N ALA A 149 -15.16 -1.61 3.37
CA ALA A 149 -13.82 -1.98 3.77
C ALA A 149 -12.80 -0.89 3.38
N SER A 150 -11.70 -0.81 4.09
CA SER A 150 -10.66 0.19 3.80
C SER A 150 -9.29 -0.24 4.31
N CYS A 151 -8.23 0.26 3.67
CA CYS A 151 -6.87 0.06 4.15
C CYS A 151 -6.46 1.04 5.25
N SER A 152 -7.18 2.16 5.45
CA SER A 152 -6.88 3.17 6.48
C SER A 152 -8.09 4.03 6.82
N LYS A 153 -8.04 4.71 7.97
CA LYS A 153 -9.05 5.69 8.39
C LYS A 153 -9.19 6.84 7.38
N LEU A 154 -8.06 7.38 6.91
CA LEU A 154 -8.07 8.45 5.91
C LEU A 154 -8.75 8.04 4.61
N SER A 155 -8.46 6.83 4.10
CA SER A 155 -9.12 6.27 2.91
C SER A 155 -10.61 6.06 3.15
N SER A 156 -11.00 5.62 4.35
CA SER A 156 -12.41 5.46 4.77
C SER A 156 -13.16 6.78 4.74
N GLU A 157 -12.62 7.81 5.39
CA GLU A 157 -13.22 9.15 5.44
C GLU A 157 -13.35 9.77 4.05
N PHE A 158 -12.31 9.60 3.23
CA PHE A 158 -12.34 10.09 1.85
C PHE A 158 -13.42 9.41 1.03
N ARG A 159 -13.52 8.07 1.10
CA ARG A 159 -14.38 7.27 0.23
C ARG A 159 -15.82 7.18 0.70
N PHE A 160 -16.06 7.06 2.00
CA PHE A 160 -17.39 6.81 2.57
C PHE A 160 -17.93 8.01 3.35
N GLY A 161 -17.07 8.89 3.81
CA GLY A 161 -17.38 10.03 4.67
C GLY A 161 -17.16 9.74 6.16
N LYS A 162 -16.79 10.77 6.90
CA LYS A 162 -16.44 10.70 8.33
C LYS A 162 -17.52 10.02 9.18
N LYS A 163 -18.82 10.27 8.90
CA LYS A 163 -19.94 9.67 9.62
C LYS A 163 -19.81 8.13 9.74
N TYR A 164 -19.48 7.44 8.65
CA TYR A 164 -19.41 5.98 8.66
C TYR A 164 -18.19 5.43 9.40
N VAL A 165 -17.15 6.22 9.51
CA VAL A 165 -15.96 5.92 10.33
C VAL A 165 -16.28 6.11 11.81
N ASP A 166 -16.88 7.25 12.17
CA ASP A 166 -17.27 7.57 13.53
C ASP A 166 -18.33 6.59 14.10
N GLU A 167 -19.22 6.08 13.24
CA GLU A 167 -20.21 5.03 13.56
C GLU A 167 -19.60 3.61 13.59
N ASN A 168 -18.28 3.46 13.41
CA ASN A 168 -17.58 2.17 13.36
C ASN A 168 -18.21 1.17 12.36
N ARG A 169 -18.52 1.64 11.13
CA ARG A 169 -19.20 0.85 10.07
C ARG A 169 -18.25 0.40 8.96
N VAL A 170 -16.96 0.64 9.11
CA VAL A 170 -15.96 0.28 8.12
C VAL A 170 -15.04 -0.80 8.68
N MET A 171 -14.90 -1.89 7.95
CA MET A 171 -13.91 -2.92 8.24
C MET A 171 -12.53 -2.48 7.73
N HIS A 172 -11.59 -2.25 8.63
CA HIS A 172 -10.21 -1.98 8.22
C HIS A 172 -9.46 -3.29 7.95
N ILE A 173 -9.00 -3.46 6.71
CA ILE A 173 -8.17 -4.58 6.27
C ILE A 173 -6.84 -3.98 5.83
N PRO A 174 -5.77 -4.12 6.61
CA PRO A 174 -4.52 -3.43 6.37
C PRO A 174 -3.83 -3.90 5.09
N ASN A 175 -3.09 -3.00 4.45
CA ASN A 175 -2.13 -3.37 3.43
C ASN A 175 -0.98 -4.13 4.10
N SER A 176 -1.05 -5.46 4.06
CA SER A 176 -0.07 -6.33 4.69
C SER A 176 1.21 -6.48 3.86
N ILE A 177 2.27 -6.90 4.50
CA ILE A 177 3.55 -7.23 3.87
C ILE A 177 3.85 -8.73 3.98
N ASN A 178 4.59 -9.28 3.02
CA ASN A 178 5.20 -10.59 3.18
C ASN A 178 6.44 -10.42 4.06
N ALA A 179 6.25 -10.57 5.37
CA ALA A 179 7.22 -10.18 6.37
C ALA A 179 8.36 -11.20 6.58
N THR A 180 8.30 -12.38 5.97
CA THR A 180 9.22 -13.51 6.26
C THR A 180 10.69 -13.09 6.23
N ASN A 181 11.12 -12.43 5.17
CA ASN A 181 12.53 -12.08 4.97
C ASN A 181 12.96 -10.78 5.67
N TYR A 182 12.00 -9.98 6.17
CA TYR A 182 12.32 -8.68 6.78
C TYR A 182 12.98 -8.82 8.16
N PHE A 183 12.67 -9.87 8.91
CA PHE A 183 13.20 -10.12 10.24
C PHE A 183 14.55 -10.84 10.26
N GLU A 184 14.95 -11.44 9.13
CA GLU A 184 16.23 -12.13 9.01
C GLU A 184 17.39 -11.13 8.99
N LYS A 185 18.54 -11.54 9.51
CA LYS A 185 19.77 -10.73 9.40
C LYS A 185 20.33 -10.82 7.98
N ILE A 186 20.86 -9.72 7.49
CA ILE A 186 21.63 -9.69 6.24
C ILE A 186 23.09 -10.01 6.56
N SER A 187 23.76 -10.79 5.69
CA SER A 187 25.18 -11.10 5.87
C SER A 187 26.09 -9.90 5.56
N GLU A 188 27.22 -9.80 6.24
CA GLU A 188 28.22 -8.74 6.00
C GLU A 188 28.71 -8.73 4.55
N ASP A 189 28.93 -9.91 3.94
CA ASP A 189 29.29 -10.02 2.53
C ASP A 189 28.26 -9.40 1.59
N LYS A 190 26.97 -9.54 1.91
CA LYS A 190 25.91 -8.94 1.11
C LYS A 190 25.85 -7.42 1.31
N ILE A 191 26.10 -6.94 2.51
CA ILE A 191 26.24 -5.49 2.79
C ILE A 191 27.41 -4.93 2.00
N ALA A 192 28.57 -5.60 2.03
CA ALA A 192 29.76 -5.18 1.30
C ALA A 192 29.52 -5.09 -0.21
N LYS A 193 28.83 -6.10 -0.80
CA LYS A 193 28.43 -6.07 -2.22
C LYS A 193 27.56 -4.87 -2.57
N TYR A 194 26.57 -4.51 -1.73
CA TYR A 194 25.75 -3.32 -1.98
C TYR A 194 26.56 -2.03 -1.83
N ARG A 195 27.50 -1.96 -0.88
CA ARG A 195 28.39 -0.79 -0.74
C ARG A 195 29.24 -0.61 -2.00
N GLU A 196 29.78 -1.68 -2.54
CA GLU A 196 30.54 -1.66 -3.80
C GLU A 196 29.65 -1.27 -4.99
N GLU A 197 28.49 -1.95 -5.17
CA GLU A 197 27.54 -1.71 -6.27
C GLU A 197 27.09 -0.24 -6.34
N PHE A 198 26.79 0.35 -5.18
CA PHE A 198 26.27 1.71 -5.11
C PHE A 198 27.35 2.76 -4.82
N LYS A 199 28.63 2.35 -4.78
CA LYS A 199 29.79 3.21 -4.51
C LYS A 199 29.64 3.97 -3.18
N ILE A 200 29.29 3.25 -2.12
CA ILE A 200 29.12 3.78 -0.77
C ILE A 200 30.44 3.65 0.01
N LYS A 201 30.93 4.76 0.52
CA LYS A 201 32.18 4.78 1.32
C LYS A 201 31.94 4.21 2.73
N GLU A 202 33.02 3.79 3.38
CA GLU A 202 32.94 3.40 4.78
C GLU A 202 32.57 4.61 5.66
N GLY A 203 31.69 4.39 6.64
CA GLY A 203 31.20 5.45 7.52
C GLY A 203 30.19 6.42 6.92
N GLN A 204 29.91 6.34 5.61
CA GLN A 204 28.95 7.21 4.94
C GLN A 204 27.53 6.89 5.38
N LEU A 205 26.74 7.93 5.71
CA LEU A 205 25.32 7.81 6.04
C LEU A 205 24.52 7.35 4.83
N ILE A 206 23.76 6.26 4.96
CA ILE A 206 22.91 5.72 3.89
C ILE A 206 21.46 6.10 4.15
N ILE A 207 20.94 7.01 3.34
CA ILE A 207 19.53 7.42 3.36
C ILE A 207 18.82 6.69 2.22
N GLY A 208 17.60 6.21 2.45
CA GLY A 208 16.82 5.52 1.42
C GLY A 208 15.47 6.15 1.17
N HIS A 209 15.00 6.01 -0.06
CA HIS A 209 13.61 6.24 -0.44
C HIS A 209 13.17 5.15 -1.41
N ILE A 210 12.02 4.51 -1.13
CA ILE A 210 11.41 3.52 -2.02
C ILE A 210 10.02 3.99 -2.38
N GLY A 211 9.77 4.17 -3.67
CA GLY A 211 8.46 4.63 -4.11
C GLY A 211 8.35 4.83 -5.62
N PHE A 212 7.12 5.07 -6.05
CA PHE A 212 6.81 5.40 -7.43
C PHE A 212 7.23 6.87 -7.73
N PHE A 213 7.95 7.08 -8.82
CA PHE A 213 8.39 8.42 -9.23
C PHE A 213 7.25 9.21 -9.85
N GLY A 214 6.48 9.88 -9.03
CA GLY A 214 5.36 10.72 -9.39
C GLY A 214 5.14 11.82 -8.35
N TYR A 215 4.19 12.71 -8.64
CA TYR A 215 3.86 13.86 -7.80
C TYR A 215 3.66 13.51 -6.32
N GLN A 216 2.91 12.42 -6.05
CA GLN A 216 2.52 12.00 -4.70
C GLN A 216 3.71 11.88 -3.74
N LYS A 217 4.84 11.30 -4.21
CA LYS A 217 6.02 10.99 -3.38
C LYS A 217 6.94 12.17 -3.11
N ASN A 218 6.71 13.32 -3.79
CA ASN A 218 7.41 14.59 -3.53
C ASN A 218 8.94 14.52 -3.58
N HIS A 219 9.49 13.85 -4.59
CA HIS A 219 10.94 13.73 -4.79
C HIS A 219 11.67 15.09 -4.83
N PRO A 220 11.10 16.16 -5.47
CA PRO A 220 11.77 17.47 -5.47
C PRO A 220 12.03 18.03 -4.08
N PHE A 221 11.17 17.76 -3.10
CA PHE A 221 11.39 18.18 -1.72
C PHE A 221 12.54 17.38 -1.06
N MET A 222 12.61 16.08 -1.29
CA MET A 222 13.73 15.26 -0.80
C MET A 222 15.07 15.70 -1.41
N PHE A 223 15.10 16.18 -2.65
CA PHE A 223 16.32 16.78 -3.24
C PHE A 223 16.72 18.09 -2.57
N LYS A 224 15.77 18.91 -2.13
CA LYS A 224 16.08 20.11 -1.33
C LYS A 224 16.72 19.73 0.01
N ILE A 225 16.20 18.69 0.67
CA ILE A 225 16.79 18.17 1.91
C ILE A 225 18.22 17.62 1.63
N ALA A 226 18.40 16.85 0.55
CA ALA A 226 19.72 16.34 0.16
C ALA A 226 20.73 17.47 -0.10
N LYS A 227 20.30 18.54 -0.78
CA LYS A 227 21.11 19.73 -0.99
C LYS A 227 21.51 20.37 0.35
N ARG A 228 20.56 20.49 1.27
CA ARG A 228 20.81 21.07 2.60
C ARG A 228 21.79 20.22 3.42
N LEU A 229 21.65 18.89 3.43
CA LEU A 229 22.60 17.99 4.08
C LEU A 229 24.01 18.14 3.51
N LYS A 230 24.14 18.27 2.18
CA LYS A 230 25.41 18.51 1.50
C LYS A 230 26.02 19.85 1.91
N GLU A 231 25.24 20.94 1.96
CA GLU A 231 25.68 22.26 2.42
C GLU A 231 26.16 22.24 3.88
N ARG A 232 25.58 21.39 4.71
CA ARG A 232 25.99 21.16 6.11
C ARG A 232 27.22 20.27 6.25
N GLY A 233 27.83 19.81 5.14
CA GLY A 233 28.99 18.97 5.14
C GLY A 233 28.79 17.54 5.63
N VAL A 234 27.54 17.05 5.61
CA VAL A 234 27.22 15.65 5.96
C VAL A 234 27.72 14.73 4.86
N ASP A 235 28.51 13.70 5.21
CA ASP A 235 28.90 12.66 4.25
C ASP A 235 27.83 11.59 4.17
N PHE A 236 27.03 11.60 3.09
CA PHE A 236 25.92 10.70 2.89
C PHE A 236 25.79 10.23 1.45
N VAL A 237 25.06 9.14 1.27
CA VAL A 237 24.51 8.72 0.00
C VAL A 237 22.99 8.52 0.16
N TRP A 238 22.21 9.03 -0.80
CA TRP A 238 20.76 8.82 -0.82
C TRP A 238 20.36 7.91 -1.97
N LEU A 239 19.81 6.75 -1.62
CA LEU A 239 19.35 5.74 -2.57
C LEU A 239 17.86 5.97 -2.90
N PHE A 240 17.56 6.26 -4.17
CA PHE A 240 16.21 6.38 -4.69
C PHE A 240 15.87 5.13 -5.50
N ILE A 241 14.86 4.36 -5.02
CA ILE A 241 14.48 3.05 -5.56
C ILE A 241 13.04 3.12 -6.07
N GLY A 242 12.85 2.76 -7.31
CA GLY A 242 11.55 2.76 -7.98
C GLY A 242 11.61 3.29 -9.41
N THR A 243 10.46 3.33 -10.05
CA THR A 243 10.26 3.90 -11.40
C THR A 243 8.97 4.70 -11.41
N GLY A 244 8.71 5.47 -12.45
CA GLY A 244 7.48 6.25 -12.56
C GLY A 244 7.50 7.22 -13.71
N TYR A 245 6.44 8.00 -13.87
CA TYR A 245 6.28 8.93 -15.00
C TYR A 245 7.30 10.06 -14.99
N ASN A 246 7.75 10.48 -13.79
CA ASN A 246 8.69 11.58 -13.63
C ASN A 246 10.13 11.08 -13.37
N PHE A 247 10.46 9.82 -13.64
CA PHE A 247 11.78 9.28 -13.30
C PHE A 247 12.91 10.07 -13.96
N ASP A 248 12.88 10.23 -15.28
CA ASP A 248 13.93 10.92 -16.03
C ASP A 248 13.98 12.42 -15.69
N GLU A 249 12.82 13.05 -15.50
CA GLU A 249 12.72 14.44 -15.05
C GLU A 249 13.39 14.65 -13.70
N TYR A 250 13.17 13.74 -12.75
CA TYR A 250 13.73 13.85 -11.40
C TYR A 250 15.23 13.52 -11.36
N VAL A 251 15.71 12.61 -12.20
CA VAL A 251 17.15 12.40 -12.40
C VAL A 251 17.81 13.69 -12.87
N HIS A 252 17.26 14.32 -13.90
CA HIS A 252 17.77 15.58 -14.42
C HIS A 252 17.70 16.71 -13.40
N LEU A 253 16.62 16.82 -12.62
CA LEU A 253 16.48 17.80 -11.55
C LEU A 253 17.56 17.63 -10.48
N ALA A 254 17.82 16.41 -10.03
CA ALA A 254 18.87 16.15 -9.04
C ALA A 254 20.27 16.54 -9.57
N GLU A 255 20.55 16.29 -10.86
CA GLU A 255 21.81 16.69 -11.51
C GLU A 255 21.95 18.22 -11.56
N THR A 256 20.91 18.95 -11.96
CA THR A 256 20.91 20.43 -11.99
C THR A 256 21.06 21.05 -10.61
N MET A 257 20.62 20.35 -9.55
CA MET A 257 20.83 20.75 -8.16
C MET A 257 22.23 20.39 -7.62
N GLY A 258 23.09 19.77 -8.42
CA GLY A 258 24.45 19.40 -8.04
C GLY A 258 24.53 18.22 -7.09
N LEU A 259 23.59 17.25 -7.16
CA LEU A 259 23.48 16.11 -6.24
C LEU A 259 24.03 14.79 -6.78
N ARG A 260 24.65 14.80 -7.96
CA ARG A 260 25.12 13.58 -8.67
C ARG A 260 26.11 12.74 -7.86
N ASP A 261 26.91 13.36 -7.00
CA ASP A 261 27.90 12.73 -6.15
C ASP A 261 27.31 12.02 -4.93
N CYS A 262 26.15 12.48 -4.41
CA CYS A 262 25.52 11.97 -3.20
C CYS A 262 24.16 11.27 -3.40
N VAL A 263 23.61 11.24 -4.62
CA VAL A 263 22.34 10.58 -4.94
C VAL A 263 22.54 9.42 -5.91
N ARG A 264 21.82 8.31 -5.71
CA ARG A 264 21.80 7.16 -6.61
C ARG A 264 20.37 6.80 -6.98
N PHE A 265 20.09 6.70 -8.28
CA PHE A 265 18.82 6.22 -8.81
C PHE A 265 18.97 4.76 -9.23
N LEU A 266 18.34 3.84 -8.51
CA LEU A 266 18.54 2.40 -8.68
C LEU A 266 17.49 1.73 -9.56
N GLY A 267 16.48 2.49 -10.03
CA GLY A 267 15.38 1.91 -10.78
C GLY A 267 14.55 0.92 -9.95
N ARG A 268 13.83 0.04 -10.62
CA ARG A 268 13.05 -1.01 -9.97
C ARG A 268 13.96 -2.11 -9.43
N ARG A 269 13.78 -2.49 -8.16
CA ARG A 269 14.55 -3.55 -7.48
C ARG A 269 13.60 -4.61 -6.92
N ASN A 270 14.04 -5.85 -6.93
CA ASN A 270 13.32 -6.99 -6.34
C ASN A 270 13.87 -7.37 -4.95
N ASP A 271 15.03 -6.84 -4.58
CA ASP A 271 15.73 -7.10 -3.32
C ASP A 271 15.51 -6.02 -2.25
N VAL A 272 14.35 -5.36 -2.32
CA VAL A 272 13.95 -4.23 -1.45
C VAL A 272 14.14 -4.54 0.03
N CYS A 273 13.78 -5.74 0.46
CA CYS A 273 13.95 -6.19 1.85
C CYS A 273 15.41 -6.11 2.32
N ALA A 274 16.36 -6.48 1.47
CA ALA A 274 17.77 -6.38 1.78
C ALA A 274 18.28 -4.94 1.74
N LEU A 275 17.76 -4.13 0.82
CA LEU A 275 18.13 -2.71 0.69
C LEU A 275 17.71 -1.92 1.93
N TYR A 276 16.54 -2.15 2.51
CA TYR A 276 16.18 -1.51 3.79
C TYR A 276 17.23 -1.77 4.87
N LYS A 277 17.73 -2.99 5.00
CA LYS A 277 18.70 -3.37 6.03
C LYS A 277 20.10 -2.73 5.85
N VAL A 278 20.37 -2.20 4.67
CA VAL A 278 21.61 -1.45 4.39
C VAL A 278 21.44 0.04 4.71
N MET A 279 20.22 0.56 4.71
CA MET A 279 19.91 1.95 5.01
C MET A 279 20.03 2.24 6.51
N ASN A 280 20.59 3.38 6.87
CA ASN A 280 20.56 3.89 8.24
C ASN A 280 19.20 4.51 8.57
N VAL A 281 18.57 5.15 7.58
CA VAL A 281 17.28 5.80 7.72
C VAL A 281 16.56 5.84 6.37
N SER A 282 15.24 5.68 6.37
CA SER A 282 14.37 5.87 5.21
C SER A 282 13.63 7.20 5.30
N VAL A 283 13.27 7.78 4.16
CA VAL A 283 12.50 9.04 4.11
C VAL A 283 11.30 8.89 3.19
N LEU A 284 10.12 9.32 3.65
CA LEU A 284 8.89 9.33 2.88
C LEU A 284 8.18 10.68 3.05
N ALA A 285 8.53 11.67 2.21
CA ALA A 285 8.00 13.03 2.23
C ALA A 285 6.75 13.19 1.34
N SER A 286 5.87 12.20 1.34
CA SER A 286 4.68 12.17 0.47
C SER A 286 3.68 13.25 0.80
N PHE A 287 3.02 13.82 -0.22
CA PHE A 287 1.91 14.75 -0.04
C PHE A 287 0.67 14.08 0.53
N PHE A 288 0.42 12.83 0.16
CA PHE A 288 -0.71 12.01 0.63
C PHE A 288 -0.43 10.53 0.43
N GLU A 289 -0.99 9.69 1.28
CA GLU A 289 -0.96 8.23 1.18
C GLU A 289 -2.31 7.65 1.62
N GLY A 290 -2.60 6.44 1.13
CA GLY A 290 -3.67 5.62 1.72
C GLY A 290 -3.17 4.96 3.01
N LEU A 291 -2.40 3.89 2.83
CA LEU A 291 -1.61 3.24 3.89
C LEU A 291 -0.32 2.73 3.23
N PRO A 292 0.80 3.46 3.34
CA PRO A 292 2.04 3.10 2.67
C PRO A 292 2.68 1.86 3.32
N THR A 293 2.81 0.76 2.57
CA THR A 293 3.48 -0.45 3.06
C THR A 293 4.96 -0.23 3.34
N VAL A 294 5.59 0.72 2.66
CA VAL A 294 6.98 1.14 2.86
C VAL A 294 7.30 1.40 4.33
N THR A 295 6.39 2.08 5.07
CA THR A 295 6.59 2.37 6.49
C THR A 295 6.49 1.12 7.38
N ILE A 296 5.71 0.13 6.98
CA ILE A 296 5.63 -1.16 7.68
C ILE A 296 6.87 -1.99 7.37
N GLU A 297 7.28 -2.00 6.09
CA GLU A 297 8.46 -2.71 5.60
C GLU A 297 9.74 -2.22 6.28
N THR A 298 9.92 -0.90 6.43
CA THR A 298 11.07 -0.32 7.13
C THR A 298 11.13 -0.74 8.58
N GLN A 299 10.02 -0.66 9.31
CA GLN A 299 9.95 -1.11 10.71
C GLN A 299 10.21 -2.62 10.83
N ALA A 300 9.68 -3.44 9.91
CA ALA A 300 9.97 -4.87 9.87
C ALA A 300 11.47 -5.14 9.63
N ALA A 301 12.09 -4.41 8.71
CA ALA A 301 13.52 -4.56 8.37
C ALA A 301 14.47 -4.04 9.46
N GLY A 302 13.99 -3.20 10.38
CA GLY A 302 14.82 -2.54 11.39
C GLY A 302 15.40 -1.22 10.90
N THR A 303 14.77 -0.54 9.98
CA THR A 303 15.19 0.75 9.43
C THR A 303 14.26 1.85 9.94
N ALA A 304 14.82 2.83 10.63
CA ALA A 304 14.07 4.01 11.06
C ALA A 304 13.57 4.83 9.87
N THR A 305 12.44 5.52 10.04
CA THR A 305 11.86 6.28 8.92
C THR A 305 11.39 7.67 9.36
N VAL A 306 11.75 8.69 8.58
CA VAL A 306 11.19 10.04 8.69
C VAL A 306 10.08 10.16 7.65
N ILE A 307 8.87 10.52 8.10
CA ILE A 307 7.69 10.61 7.23
C ILE A 307 7.03 11.99 7.34
N SER A 308 6.27 12.37 6.31
CA SER A 308 5.43 13.57 6.40
C SER A 308 4.24 13.38 7.35
N ASP A 309 3.77 14.46 7.93
CA ASP A 309 2.59 14.51 8.79
C ASP A 309 1.27 14.19 8.06
N SER A 310 1.27 14.20 6.73
CA SER A 310 0.15 13.75 5.89
C SER A 310 -0.09 12.23 5.90
N ILE A 311 0.86 11.44 6.43
CA ILE A 311 0.76 9.99 6.51
C ILE A 311 0.07 9.57 7.80
N SER A 312 -0.89 8.65 7.73
CA SER A 312 -1.67 8.18 8.87
C SER A 312 -0.82 7.59 10.00
N ASP A 313 -1.23 7.83 11.25
CA ASP A 313 -0.64 7.22 12.45
C ASP A 313 -0.77 5.69 12.48
N GLU A 314 -1.71 5.14 11.73
CA GLU A 314 -1.94 3.70 11.60
C GLU A 314 -0.73 2.93 11.05
N THR A 315 0.25 3.64 10.46
CA THR A 315 1.51 3.05 9.98
C THR A 315 2.57 2.88 11.07
N ASP A 316 2.36 3.44 12.27
CA ASP A 316 3.28 3.29 13.39
C ASP A 316 2.97 2.00 14.18
N MET A 317 3.96 1.13 14.23
CA MET A 317 3.87 -0.14 14.95
C MET A 317 4.20 -0.02 16.44
N GLY A 318 4.35 1.20 16.96
CA GLY A 318 4.67 1.44 18.37
C GLY A 318 6.12 1.05 18.72
N LEU A 319 7.03 1.14 17.76
CA LEU A 319 8.43 0.72 17.88
C LEU A 319 9.40 1.89 18.07
N ASN A 320 8.90 3.13 18.15
CA ASN A 320 9.70 4.36 18.17
C ASN A 320 10.66 4.49 16.97
N MET A 321 10.27 3.92 15.84
CA MET A 321 11.07 3.91 14.60
C MET A 321 10.53 4.88 13.53
N ILE A 322 9.48 5.64 13.84
CA ILE A 322 8.85 6.62 12.96
C ILE A 322 8.99 8.01 13.57
N LYS A 323 9.51 8.95 12.79
CA LYS A 323 9.46 10.38 13.13
C LYS A 323 8.65 11.14 12.09
N ARG A 324 7.67 11.92 12.55
CA ARG A 324 6.80 12.74 11.71
C ARG A 324 7.33 14.17 11.65
N VAL A 325 7.38 14.73 10.46
CA VAL A 325 7.79 16.11 10.20
C VAL A 325 6.79 16.73 9.23
N SER A 326 6.40 17.96 9.47
CA SER A 326 5.46 18.65 8.57
C SER A 326 6.13 18.99 7.24
N LEU A 327 5.35 18.89 6.15
CA LEU A 327 5.79 19.39 4.84
C LEU A 327 5.89 20.93 4.79
N ASN A 328 5.32 21.61 5.80
CA ASN A 328 5.43 23.07 5.96
C ASN A 328 6.68 23.47 6.76
N ASP A 329 7.35 22.52 7.43
CA ASP A 329 8.61 22.76 8.11
C ASP A 329 9.75 22.95 7.09
N ASP A 330 10.80 23.62 7.51
CA ASP A 330 11.94 23.87 6.66
C ASP A 330 12.80 22.59 6.46
N VAL A 331 13.71 22.66 5.50
CA VAL A 331 14.60 21.53 5.18
C VAL A 331 15.65 21.26 6.27
N ASP A 332 15.90 22.21 7.18
CA ASP A 332 16.77 21.99 8.34
C ASP A 332 16.10 21.08 9.35
N THR A 333 14.83 21.29 9.67
CA THR A 333 14.02 20.43 10.55
C THR A 333 13.98 18.99 10.02
N TRP A 334 13.80 18.80 8.71
CA TRP A 334 13.84 17.48 8.08
C TRP A 334 15.25 16.86 8.15
N SER A 335 16.29 17.66 7.91
CA SER A 335 17.68 17.20 7.99
C SER A 335 18.04 16.74 9.41
N ASP A 336 17.64 17.50 10.42
CA ASP A 336 17.88 17.14 11.82
C ASP A 336 17.12 15.86 12.22
N ALA A 337 15.88 15.72 11.79
CA ALA A 337 15.08 14.49 12.00
C ALA A 337 15.74 13.26 11.35
N ILE A 338 16.28 13.40 10.14
CA ILE A 338 17.01 12.32 9.45
C ILE A 338 18.28 11.92 10.24
N LEU A 339 19.08 12.91 10.68
CA LEU A 339 20.31 12.67 11.43
C LEU A 339 20.02 12.06 12.81
N GLU A 340 18.94 12.45 13.47
CA GLU A 340 18.49 11.85 14.74
C GLU A 340 18.05 10.39 14.53
N MET A 341 17.13 10.17 13.58
CA MET A 341 16.58 8.84 13.34
C MET A 341 17.62 7.84 12.80
N SER A 342 18.65 8.29 12.14
CA SER A 342 19.76 7.41 11.70
C SER A 342 20.58 6.79 12.83
N LYS A 343 20.43 7.28 14.07
CA LYS A 343 21.21 6.88 15.25
C LYS A 343 20.39 6.17 16.32
N ILE A 344 19.10 5.95 16.09
CA ILE A 344 18.26 5.30 17.10
C ILE A 344 18.68 3.86 17.33
N LYS A 345 18.42 3.37 18.54
CA LYS A 345 18.57 1.94 18.84
C LYS A 345 17.36 1.20 18.24
N VAL A 346 17.65 0.30 17.32
CA VAL A 346 16.62 -0.51 16.66
C VAL A 346 16.13 -1.60 17.62
N PRO A 347 14.80 -1.78 17.80
CA PRO A 347 14.24 -2.89 18.59
C PRO A 347 14.62 -4.26 18.01
N GLU A 348 14.63 -5.28 18.87
CA GLU A 348 14.95 -6.65 18.44
C GLU A 348 13.93 -7.20 17.42
N ALA A 349 14.37 -8.15 16.59
CA ALA A 349 13.55 -8.68 15.50
C ALA A 349 12.24 -9.29 16.00
N GLU A 350 12.26 -9.99 17.14
CA GLU A 350 11.05 -10.60 17.72
C GLU A 350 10.06 -9.55 18.23
N GLU A 351 10.51 -8.43 18.79
CA GLU A 351 9.66 -7.32 19.19
C GLU A 351 8.99 -6.67 17.96
N ARG A 352 9.78 -6.39 16.91
CA ARG A 352 9.27 -5.84 15.65
C ARG A 352 8.23 -6.76 15.02
N LYS A 353 8.51 -8.07 14.96
CA LYS A 353 7.62 -9.09 14.44
C LYS A 353 6.31 -9.14 15.24
N SER A 354 6.38 -9.24 16.55
CA SER A 354 5.21 -9.29 17.44
C SER A 354 4.30 -8.08 17.24
N ASN A 355 4.86 -6.86 17.20
CA ASN A 355 4.06 -5.63 17.04
C ASN A 355 3.37 -5.55 15.68
N ILE A 356 4.01 -6.03 14.60
CA ILE A 356 3.45 -6.04 13.25
C ILE A 356 2.36 -7.12 13.12
N GLU A 357 2.57 -8.31 13.69
CA GLU A 357 1.61 -9.42 13.67
C GLU A 357 0.34 -9.10 14.45
N LYS A 358 0.46 -8.54 15.65
CA LYS A 358 -0.67 -8.14 16.50
C LYS A 358 -1.60 -7.12 15.82
N ARG A 359 -1.07 -6.29 14.91
CA ARG A 359 -1.82 -5.29 14.16
C ARG A 359 -2.27 -5.75 12.77
N ALA A 360 -2.21 -7.05 12.49
CA ALA A 360 -2.61 -7.67 11.22
C ALA A 360 -1.82 -7.21 9.97
N PHE A 361 -0.59 -6.72 10.13
CA PHE A 361 0.18 -6.25 8.98
C PHE A 361 1.04 -7.31 8.29
N THR A 362 1.02 -8.56 8.73
CA THR A 362 1.63 -9.66 7.96
C THR A 362 0.61 -10.33 7.05
N THR A 363 1.08 -10.96 5.97
CA THR A 363 0.26 -11.76 5.05
C THR A 363 -0.67 -12.74 5.78
N LEU A 364 -0.14 -13.46 6.78
CA LEU A 364 -0.92 -14.46 7.52
C LEU A 364 -1.97 -13.82 8.44
N THR A 365 -1.61 -12.79 9.18
CA THR A 365 -2.52 -12.16 10.14
C THR A 365 -3.62 -11.36 9.44
N ALA A 366 -3.29 -10.66 8.34
CA ALA A 366 -4.27 -9.97 7.51
C ALA A 366 -5.26 -10.95 6.86
N ALA A 367 -4.77 -12.09 6.37
CA ALA A 367 -5.63 -13.11 5.77
C ALA A 367 -6.55 -13.78 6.81
N LYS A 368 -6.08 -14.02 8.05
CA LYS A 368 -6.92 -14.48 9.17
C LYS A 368 -8.03 -13.47 9.48
N LEU A 369 -7.67 -12.19 9.62
CA LEU A 369 -8.61 -11.09 9.83
C LEU A 369 -9.66 -11.05 8.72
N TYR A 370 -9.24 -11.13 7.46
CA TYR A 370 -10.11 -11.16 6.30
C TYR A 370 -11.04 -12.38 6.29
N THR A 371 -10.55 -13.56 6.67
CA THR A 371 -11.34 -14.79 6.77
C THR A 371 -12.45 -14.64 7.83
N LYS A 372 -12.12 -14.12 9.02
CA LYS A 372 -13.11 -13.82 10.07
C LYS A 372 -14.20 -12.85 9.55
N PHE A 373 -13.79 -11.80 8.82
CA PHE A 373 -14.74 -10.86 8.21
C PHE A 373 -15.65 -11.53 7.16
N LEU A 374 -15.10 -12.36 6.30
CA LEU A 374 -15.91 -13.07 5.28
C LEU A 374 -16.91 -14.02 5.92
N LYS A 375 -16.55 -14.70 6.99
CA LYS A 375 -17.43 -15.59 7.77
C LYS A 375 -18.41 -14.85 8.66
N LYS A 376 -18.36 -13.51 8.71
CA LYS A 376 -19.15 -12.65 9.59
C LYS A 376 -18.91 -12.88 11.09
N GLU A 377 -17.75 -13.39 11.44
CA GLU A 377 -17.31 -13.53 12.83
C GLU A 377 -16.93 -12.16 13.42
N ILE A 378 -16.47 -11.25 12.56
CA ILE A 378 -16.25 -9.84 12.86
C ILE A 378 -16.86 -8.97 11.76
N MET A 379 -17.32 -7.79 12.10
CA MET A 379 -17.90 -6.84 11.12
C MET A 379 -17.06 -5.56 10.99
N THR A 380 -16.29 -5.24 12.02
CA THR A 380 -15.42 -4.06 12.07
C THR A 380 -14.11 -4.39 12.75
N TYR A 381 -13.06 -3.68 12.36
CA TYR A 381 -11.74 -3.72 12.97
C TYR A 381 -11.10 -2.36 12.79
N ASN A 382 -10.47 -1.83 13.81
CA ASN A 382 -9.74 -0.57 13.76
C ASN A 382 -8.24 -0.83 13.69
N LEU A 383 -7.58 -0.30 12.67
CA LEU A 383 -6.13 -0.41 12.53
C LEU A 383 -5.40 0.17 13.74
N GLY A 384 -4.29 -0.46 14.11
CA GLY A 384 -3.53 -0.09 15.29
C GLY A 384 -4.01 -0.73 16.60
N THR A 385 -5.19 -1.39 16.59
CA THR A 385 -5.61 -2.24 17.70
C THR A 385 -5.05 -3.65 17.56
N GLU A 386 -4.87 -4.35 18.68
CA GLU A 386 -4.46 -5.76 18.66
C GLU A 386 -5.64 -6.63 18.20
N ILE A 387 -5.34 -7.70 17.45
CA ILE A 387 -6.33 -8.71 17.08
C ILE A 387 -6.41 -9.69 18.25
N GLU A 388 -7.59 -9.86 18.81
CA GLU A 388 -7.89 -10.91 19.78
C GLU A 388 -7.96 -12.31 19.15
#